data_f83ac6d70833429d97e2c2920c8c477c
#
_entry.id   f83ac6d70833429d97e2c2920c8c477c
#
_cell.length_a   1.000
_cell.length_b   1.000
_cell.length_c   1.000
_cell.angle_alpha   90.00
_cell.angle_beta   90.00
_cell.angle_gamma   90.00
#
_symmetry.space_group_name_H-M   'P 1'
#
loop_
_entity.id
_entity.type
_entity.pdbx_description
1 polymer ?
#
loop_
_entity_poly.entity_id
_entity_poly.type
_entity_poly.pdbx_seq_one_letter_code
_entity_poly.pdbx_strand_id
1 'polypeptide(L)'
;MVEVHAVKMERRGTTDQSIEVLSQEECLLLLGSRDLGRIAFNVEGQPEVFPVNYAMEGRVIVFRTGAGTKLDFVTKTRLAFEVDEWDPKLGIGWSVVVKGLAEEVTRNLGRTAEHIRKAPVHPVAPGERLHWLAIQPSEISGRRFKVLAGPHRRARDWRRPPPGDYRRG
;
A
#
# COMPACT_ATOMS: atom_id res chain seq x y z
N MET A 1 14.38 -14.74 -16.66
CA MET A 1 14.64 -13.34 -17.05
C MET A 1 13.39 -12.90 -17.79
N VAL A 2 12.48 -12.23 -17.11
CA VAL A 2 11.24 -11.72 -17.71
C VAL A 2 11.43 -10.22 -17.88
N GLU A 3 11.63 -9.82 -19.12
CA GLU A 3 11.74 -8.42 -19.53
C GLU A 3 10.35 -7.77 -19.41
N VAL A 4 10.18 -6.87 -18.46
CA VAL A 4 8.97 -6.06 -18.35
C VAL A 4 9.05 -4.99 -19.43
N HIS A 5 8.39 -5.23 -20.55
CA HIS A 5 8.24 -4.24 -21.60
C HIS A 5 7.47 -3.02 -21.08
N ALA A 6 8.13 -1.87 -21.13
CA ALA A 6 7.48 -0.58 -20.93
C ALA A 6 6.45 -0.40 -22.04
N VAL A 7 5.16 -0.45 -21.70
CA VAL A 7 4.08 -0.15 -22.63
C VAL A 7 4.15 1.33 -22.96
N LYS A 8 4.61 1.61 -24.19
CA LYS A 8 4.59 2.94 -24.78
C LYS A 8 3.15 3.29 -25.09
N MET A 9 2.52 4.09 -24.22
CA MET A 9 1.17 4.59 -24.47
C MET A 9 1.22 5.68 -25.55
N GLU A 10 0.73 5.35 -26.74
CA GLU A 10 0.51 6.31 -27.81
C GLU A 10 -0.60 7.31 -27.44
N ARG A 11 -0.30 8.58 -27.68
CA ARG A 11 -1.17 9.73 -27.41
C ARG A 11 -2.36 9.72 -28.37
N ARG A 12 -3.59 9.62 -27.84
CA ARG A 12 -4.79 10.11 -28.50
C ARG A 12 -5.64 10.92 -27.49
N GLY A 13 -5.77 12.19 -27.76
CA GLY A 13 -6.66 13.11 -27.03
C GLY A 13 -5.93 13.92 -25.95
N THR A 14 -5.96 15.24 -26.09
CA THR A 14 -5.35 16.24 -25.20
C THR A 14 -5.98 16.26 -23.81
N THR A 15 -5.73 15.24 -23.01
CA THR A 15 -5.83 15.34 -21.56
C THR A 15 -4.40 15.48 -21.08
N ASP A 16 -4.05 16.64 -20.58
CA ASP A 16 -2.73 16.93 -20.05
C ASP A 16 -2.55 16.10 -18.77
N GLN A 17 -2.10 14.86 -18.95
CA GLN A 17 -1.80 13.92 -17.87
C GLN A 17 -0.30 13.95 -17.63
N SER A 18 0.11 14.33 -16.44
CA SER A 18 1.52 14.26 -16.04
C SER A 18 1.72 13.18 -14.99
N ILE A 19 2.76 12.36 -15.19
CA ILE A 19 3.24 11.40 -14.20
C ILE A 19 4.67 11.81 -13.85
N GLU A 20 4.89 12.07 -12.57
CA GLU A 20 6.17 12.42 -11.99
C GLU A 20 6.67 11.25 -11.15
N VAL A 21 7.94 10.89 -11.31
CA VAL A 21 8.61 9.91 -10.44
C VAL A 21 9.09 10.65 -9.20
N LEU A 22 8.69 10.17 -8.03
CA LEU A 22 9.06 10.76 -6.75
C LEU A 22 10.46 10.34 -6.33
N SER A 23 11.17 11.25 -5.69
CA SER A 23 12.41 10.95 -4.99
C SER A 23 12.16 10.04 -3.78
N GLN A 24 13.20 9.38 -3.30
CA GLN A 24 13.09 8.52 -2.12
C GLN A 24 12.67 9.31 -0.87
N GLU A 25 13.12 10.54 -0.73
CA GLU A 25 12.76 11.41 0.39
C GLU A 25 11.28 11.77 0.36
N GLU A 26 10.74 12.16 -0.80
CA GLU A 26 9.31 12.42 -0.99
C GLU A 26 8.47 11.18 -0.67
N CYS A 27 8.91 9.99 -1.12
CA CYS A 27 8.24 8.74 -0.79
C CYS A 27 8.17 8.52 0.73
N LEU A 28 9.26 8.73 1.46
CA LEU A 28 9.29 8.59 2.91
C LEU A 28 8.38 9.59 3.63
N LEU A 29 8.33 10.84 3.15
CA LEU A 29 7.40 11.85 3.69
C LEU A 29 5.95 11.45 3.46
N LEU A 30 5.61 10.95 2.28
CA LEU A 30 4.25 10.50 1.96
C LEU A 30 3.87 9.26 2.79
N LEU A 31 4.76 8.29 2.95
CA LEU A 31 4.55 7.15 3.84
C LEU A 31 4.31 7.60 5.28
N GLY A 32 5.04 8.58 5.79
CA GLY A 32 4.85 9.13 7.14
C GLY A 32 3.58 9.96 7.31
N SER A 33 2.91 10.34 6.22
CA SER A 33 1.68 11.17 6.26
C SER A 33 0.39 10.36 6.37
N ARG A 34 0.46 9.03 6.37
CA ARG A 34 -0.69 8.12 6.42
C ARG A 34 -0.46 7.04 7.48
N ASP A 35 -1.53 6.38 7.87
CA ASP A 35 -1.56 5.32 8.89
C ASP A 35 -2.25 4.04 8.42
N LEU A 36 -2.76 4.03 7.18
CA LEU A 36 -3.38 2.87 6.54
C LEU A 36 -2.67 2.59 5.21
N GLY A 37 -2.19 1.37 5.05
CA GLY A 37 -1.59 0.86 3.81
C GLY A 37 -2.06 -0.54 3.49
N ARG A 38 -1.47 -1.14 2.47
CA ARG A 38 -1.76 -2.51 2.05
C ARG A 38 -0.47 -3.31 1.96
N ILE A 39 -0.45 -4.50 2.53
CA ILE A 39 0.60 -5.50 2.27
C ILE A 39 0.12 -6.48 1.22
N ALA A 40 1.01 -6.84 0.30
CA ALA A 40 0.77 -7.83 -0.74
C ALA A 40 1.91 -8.85 -0.75
N PHE A 41 1.59 -10.13 -0.74
CA PHE A 41 2.54 -11.24 -0.77
C PHE A 41 1.89 -12.50 -1.37
N ASN A 42 2.71 -13.50 -1.69
CA ASN A 42 2.21 -14.76 -2.22
C ASN A 42 2.05 -15.79 -1.10
N VAL A 43 0.91 -16.47 -1.10
CA VAL A 43 0.63 -17.64 -0.31
C VAL A 43 0.38 -18.81 -1.27
N GLU A 44 1.25 -19.80 -1.26
CA GLU A 44 1.14 -20.98 -2.13
C GLU A 44 0.91 -20.64 -3.63
N GLY A 45 1.58 -19.58 -4.10
CA GLY A 45 1.47 -19.12 -5.48
C GLY A 45 0.27 -18.21 -5.77
N GLN A 46 -0.59 -17.94 -4.79
CA GLN A 46 -1.71 -17.01 -4.91
C GLN A 46 -1.35 -15.66 -4.29
N PRO A 47 -1.61 -14.55 -4.99
CA PRO A 47 -1.40 -13.21 -4.46
C PRO A 47 -2.49 -12.87 -3.43
N GLU A 48 -2.06 -12.42 -2.27
CA GLU A 48 -2.92 -11.96 -1.20
C GLU A 48 -2.64 -10.49 -0.90
N VAL A 49 -3.69 -9.71 -0.61
CA VAL A 49 -3.61 -8.28 -0.27
C VAL A 49 -4.40 -8.01 1.01
N PHE A 50 -3.77 -7.35 1.98
CA PHE A 50 -4.42 -7.01 3.24
C PHE A 50 -4.20 -5.55 3.61
N PRO A 51 -5.27 -4.83 4.03
CA PRO A 51 -5.11 -3.53 4.67
C PRO A 51 -4.49 -3.70 6.05
N VAL A 52 -3.55 -2.81 6.38
CA VAL A 52 -2.90 -2.75 7.69
C VAL A 52 -2.73 -1.31 8.14
N ASN A 53 -3.03 -1.05 9.41
CA ASN A 53 -2.60 0.18 10.03
C ASN A 53 -1.11 0.08 10.38
N TYR A 54 -0.38 1.13 10.11
CA TYR A 54 1.06 1.16 10.24
C TYR A 54 1.57 2.48 10.80
N ALA A 55 2.82 2.50 11.18
CA ALA A 55 3.58 3.71 11.46
C ALA A 55 4.98 3.60 10.83
N MET A 56 5.62 4.74 10.64
CA MET A 56 7.02 4.81 10.23
C MET A 56 7.92 4.94 11.46
N GLU A 57 8.95 4.11 11.53
CA GLU A 57 10.06 4.24 12.48
C GLU A 57 11.34 4.45 11.69
N GLY A 58 11.69 5.72 11.49
CA GLY A 58 12.70 6.11 10.52
C GLY A 58 12.31 5.68 9.11
N ARG A 59 13.03 4.71 8.55
CA ARG A 59 12.74 4.14 7.21
C ARG A 59 11.97 2.82 7.26
N VAL A 60 11.73 2.30 8.44
CA VAL A 60 11.10 1.00 8.66
C VAL A 60 9.59 1.19 8.79
N ILE A 61 8.82 0.35 8.11
CA ILE A 61 7.38 0.32 8.25
C ILE A 61 7.04 -0.68 9.33
N VAL A 62 6.31 -0.25 10.36
CA VAL A 62 5.92 -1.10 11.47
C VAL A 62 4.41 -1.24 11.54
N PHE A 63 3.93 -2.45 11.77
CA PHE A 63 2.51 -2.75 11.90
C PHE A 63 2.26 -3.89 12.86
N ARG A 64 1.00 -4.12 13.21
CA ARG A 64 0.61 -5.17 14.15
C ARG A 64 -0.32 -6.18 13.48
N THR A 65 -0.14 -7.46 13.81
CA THR A 65 -1.00 -8.54 13.33
C THR A 65 -1.39 -9.49 14.45
N GLY A 66 -2.46 -10.26 14.24
CA GLY A 66 -2.82 -11.38 15.07
C GLY A 66 -1.96 -12.61 14.76
N ALA A 67 -2.03 -13.61 15.62
CA ALA A 67 -1.47 -14.92 15.35
C ALA A 67 -2.23 -15.62 14.20
N GLY A 68 -1.58 -16.54 13.50
CA GLY A 68 -2.18 -17.38 12.47
C GLY A 68 -1.34 -17.49 11.21
N THR A 69 -1.86 -18.20 10.23
CA THR A 69 -1.20 -18.57 8.97
C THR A 69 -0.57 -17.36 8.25
N LYS A 70 -1.20 -16.17 8.33
CA LYS A 70 -0.69 -14.94 7.71
C LYS A 70 0.66 -14.51 8.28
N LEU A 71 0.87 -14.64 9.60
CA LEU A 71 2.13 -14.28 10.25
C LEU A 71 3.28 -15.13 9.70
N ASP A 72 3.05 -16.43 9.58
CA ASP A 72 4.07 -17.39 9.12
C ASP A 72 4.49 -17.15 7.66
N PHE A 73 3.56 -16.72 6.82
CA PHE A 73 3.87 -16.40 5.42
C PHE A 73 4.54 -15.04 5.28
N VAL A 74 4.02 -14.01 5.97
CA VAL A 74 4.54 -12.63 5.87
C VAL A 74 6.02 -12.57 6.30
N THR A 75 6.41 -13.31 7.34
CA THR A 75 7.78 -13.29 7.87
C THR A 75 8.79 -14.10 7.07
N LYS A 76 8.35 -14.89 6.09
CA LYS A 76 9.21 -15.78 5.29
C LYS A 76 9.33 -15.39 3.83
N THR A 77 8.56 -14.40 3.37
CA THR A 77 8.50 -14.03 1.96
C THR A 77 8.81 -12.54 1.74
N ARG A 78 9.29 -12.25 0.54
CA ARG A 78 9.32 -10.86 0.09
C ARG A 78 7.90 -10.38 -0.12
N LEU A 79 7.62 -9.17 0.34
CA LEU A 79 6.33 -8.54 0.19
C LEU A 79 6.45 -7.17 -0.46
N ALA A 80 5.34 -6.69 -0.98
CA ALA A 80 5.13 -5.29 -1.32
C ALA A 80 4.23 -4.65 -0.25
N PHE A 81 4.54 -3.41 0.10
CA PHE A 81 3.70 -2.55 0.91
C PHE A 81 3.35 -1.32 0.07
N GLU A 82 2.10 -0.92 0.07
CA GLU A 82 1.61 0.16 -0.79
C GLU A 82 0.76 1.13 0.02
N VAL A 83 0.92 2.43 -0.31
CA VAL A 83 0.08 3.53 0.19
C VAL A 83 -0.22 4.44 -0.97
N ASP A 84 -1.47 4.87 -1.09
CA ASP A 84 -1.92 5.78 -2.12
C ASP A 84 -2.88 6.84 -1.59
N GLU A 85 -3.05 7.88 -2.38
CA GLU A 85 -4.12 8.86 -2.20
C GLU A 85 -4.57 9.39 -3.56
N TRP A 86 -5.85 9.63 -3.67
CA TRP A 86 -6.46 10.27 -4.82
C TRP A 86 -7.45 11.33 -4.40
N ASP A 87 -7.23 12.57 -4.85
CA ASP A 87 -8.22 13.65 -4.73
C ASP A 87 -8.94 13.83 -6.08
N PRO A 88 -10.19 13.37 -6.19
CA PRO A 88 -10.96 13.47 -7.42
C PRO A 88 -11.37 14.91 -7.77
N LYS A 89 -11.35 15.83 -6.80
CA LYS A 89 -11.70 17.24 -7.02
C LYS A 89 -10.55 17.99 -7.66
N LEU A 90 -9.34 17.70 -7.20
CA LEU A 90 -8.12 18.33 -7.74
C LEU A 90 -7.56 17.56 -8.93
N GLY A 91 -7.98 16.31 -9.14
CA GLY A 91 -7.42 15.43 -10.15
C GLY A 91 -5.94 15.09 -9.87
N ILE A 92 -5.54 15.09 -8.60
CA ILE A 92 -4.17 14.82 -8.18
C ILE A 92 -4.16 13.57 -7.31
N GLY A 93 -3.18 12.71 -7.55
CA GLY A 93 -2.94 11.55 -6.71
C GLY A 93 -1.48 11.16 -6.66
N TRP A 94 -1.18 10.25 -5.77
CA TRP A 94 0.14 9.66 -5.63
C TRP A 94 0.02 8.23 -5.12
N SER A 95 1.04 7.45 -5.39
CA SER A 95 1.22 6.12 -4.80
C SER A 95 2.68 5.89 -4.47
N VAL A 96 2.93 5.17 -3.38
CA VAL A 96 4.26 4.73 -2.97
C VAL A 96 4.22 3.23 -2.74
N VAL A 97 5.17 2.52 -3.36
CA VAL A 97 5.36 1.07 -3.20
C VAL A 97 6.72 0.82 -2.57
N VAL A 98 6.72 0.03 -1.52
CA VAL A 98 7.91 -0.44 -0.82
C VAL A 98 8.00 -1.96 -1.00
N LYS A 99 9.15 -2.45 -1.45
CA LYS A 99 9.45 -3.89 -1.46
C LYS A 99 10.44 -4.20 -0.35
N GLY A 100 10.23 -5.32 0.34
CA GLY A 100 11.11 -5.68 1.45
C GLY A 100 10.80 -7.05 2.04
N LEU A 101 11.48 -7.33 3.15
CA LEU A 101 11.18 -8.46 4.01
C LEU A 101 10.53 -7.93 5.28
N ALA A 102 9.52 -8.64 5.76
CA ALA A 102 8.97 -8.39 7.08
C ALA A 102 9.57 -9.36 8.09
N GLU A 103 9.93 -8.84 9.24
CA GLU A 103 10.46 -9.60 10.36
C GLU A 103 9.62 -9.34 11.62
N GLU A 104 9.45 -10.37 12.43
CA GLU A 104 8.81 -10.21 13.73
C GLU A 104 9.76 -9.50 14.70
N VAL A 105 9.25 -8.44 15.32
CA VAL A 105 9.99 -7.64 16.30
C VAL A 105 10.05 -8.40 17.62
N THR A 106 11.07 -9.26 17.76
CA THR A 106 11.33 -10.03 18.98
C THR A 106 12.06 -9.19 20.03
N ARG A 107 12.08 -9.66 21.28
CA ARG A 107 12.80 -9.00 22.38
C ARG A 107 14.32 -8.91 22.13
N ASN A 108 14.86 -9.75 21.24
CA ASN A 108 16.29 -9.81 20.93
C ASN A 108 16.82 -8.61 20.14
N LEU A 109 15.94 -7.74 19.59
CA LEU A 109 16.33 -6.52 18.86
C LEU A 109 16.69 -5.33 19.78
N GLY A 110 16.73 -5.52 21.10
CA GLY A 110 17.19 -4.53 22.07
C GLY A 110 16.41 -3.18 22.00
N ARG A 111 17.13 -2.07 21.99
CA ARG A 111 16.54 -0.72 21.97
C ARG A 111 15.65 -0.45 20.76
N THR A 112 15.96 -1.03 19.61
CA THR A 112 15.17 -0.92 18.40
C THR A 112 13.78 -1.51 18.57
N ALA A 113 13.68 -2.69 19.24
CA ALA A 113 12.39 -3.30 19.54
C ALA A 113 11.54 -2.44 20.49
N GLU A 114 12.16 -1.79 21.46
CA GLU A 114 11.45 -0.89 22.39
C GLU A 114 10.88 0.34 21.67
N HIS A 115 11.65 0.92 20.74
CA HIS A 115 11.20 2.04 19.92
C HIS A 115 10.03 1.65 19.02
N ILE A 116 10.17 0.55 18.29
CA ILE A 116 9.12 0.04 17.40
C ILE A 116 7.81 -0.22 18.17
N ARG A 117 7.89 -0.77 19.38
CA ARG A 117 6.69 -1.06 20.20
C ARG A 117 5.99 0.17 20.75
N LYS A 118 6.66 1.32 20.74
CA LYS A 118 6.08 2.63 21.11
C LYS A 118 5.47 3.36 19.92
N ALA A 119 5.68 2.85 18.70
CA ALA A 119 5.11 3.45 17.51
C ALA A 119 3.57 3.53 17.60
N PRO A 120 2.94 4.63 17.19
CA PRO A 120 1.51 4.86 17.32
C PRO A 120 0.69 4.05 16.30
N VAL A 121 0.83 2.73 16.33
CA VAL A 121 0.05 1.83 15.47
C VAL A 121 -1.25 1.47 16.18
N HIS A 122 -2.37 1.96 15.64
CA HIS A 122 -3.72 1.72 16.14
C HIS A 122 -4.50 0.81 15.17
N PRO A 123 -4.47 -0.54 15.34
CA PRO A 123 -5.21 -1.43 14.48
C PRO A 123 -6.71 -1.18 14.59
N VAL A 124 -7.36 -0.87 13.47
CA VAL A 124 -8.83 -0.66 13.41
C VAL A 124 -9.59 -2.00 13.37
N ALA A 125 -8.98 -3.05 12.84
CA ALA A 125 -9.62 -4.35 12.78
C ALA A 125 -9.76 -5.01 14.16
N PRO A 126 -10.90 -5.63 14.48
CA PRO A 126 -11.15 -6.26 15.77
C PRO A 126 -10.21 -7.45 16.03
N GLY A 127 -10.02 -7.79 17.30
CA GLY A 127 -9.18 -8.90 17.77
C GLY A 127 -7.81 -8.50 18.28
N GLU A 128 -7.20 -9.38 19.06
CA GLU A 128 -5.87 -9.18 19.61
C GLU A 128 -4.79 -9.20 18.52
N ARG A 129 -3.94 -8.17 18.50
CA ARG A 129 -2.83 -8.03 17.57
C ARG A 129 -1.53 -7.87 18.35
N LEU A 130 -1.03 -9.00 18.80
CA LEU A 130 0.11 -9.07 19.72
C LEU A 130 1.46 -9.07 19.01
N HIS A 131 1.49 -9.44 17.72
CA HIS A 131 2.71 -9.56 16.94
C HIS A 131 3.04 -8.25 16.25
N TRP A 132 4.20 -7.70 16.56
CA TRP A 132 4.77 -6.56 15.89
C TRP A 132 5.63 -7.02 14.73
N LEU A 133 5.40 -6.47 13.55
CA LEU A 133 6.17 -6.74 12.35
C LEU A 133 6.84 -5.45 11.87
N ALA A 134 8.04 -5.59 11.37
CA ALA A 134 8.84 -4.52 10.79
C ALA A 134 9.22 -4.90 9.35
N ILE A 135 8.86 -4.05 8.38
CA ILE A 135 9.31 -4.22 6.99
C ILE A 135 10.58 -3.42 6.81
N GLN A 136 11.66 -4.11 6.45
CA GLN A 136 12.92 -3.51 6.05
C GLN A 136 12.88 -3.23 4.54
N PRO A 137 12.85 -1.96 4.10
CA PRO A 137 12.79 -1.63 2.69
C PRO A 137 14.08 -2.04 1.95
N SER A 138 13.92 -2.81 0.88
CA SER A 138 14.99 -3.04 -0.11
C SER A 138 14.84 -2.14 -1.33
N GLU A 139 13.63 -1.69 -1.62
CA GLU A 139 13.30 -0.79 -2.73
C GLU A 139 12.12 0.09 -2.30
N ILE A 140 12.19 1.39 -2.62
CA ILE A 140 11.10 2.34 -2.45
C ILE A 140 10.93 3.07 -3.77
N SER A 141 9.72 3.10 -4.29
CA SER A 141 9.36 3.81 -5.52
C SER A 141 8.03 4.52 -5.35
N GLY A 142 7.89 5.68 -5.96
CA GLY A 142 6.65 6.45 -5.89
C GLY A 142 6.38 7.23 -7.15
N ARG A 143 5.13 7.55 -7.36
CA ARG A 143 4.66 8.34 -8.48
C ARG A 143 3.60 9.32 -8.00
N ARG A 144 3.68 10.55 -8.51
CA ARG A 144 2.61 11.55 -8.45
C ARG A 144 1.99 11.67 -9.82
N PHE A 145 0.70 11.77 -9.88
CA PHE A 145 -0.02 11.93 -11.15
C PHE A 145 -1.04 13.06 -11.01
N LYS A 146 -1.18 13.80 -12.10
CA LYS A 146 -2.16 14.87 -12.24
C LYS A 146 -2.95 14.65 -13.50
N VAL A 147 -4.27 14.68 -13.37
CA VAL A 147 -5.20 14.64 -14.49
C VAL A 147 -5.86 16.00 -14.54
N LEU A 148 -5.53 16.82 -15.54
CA LEU A 148 -6.23 18.07 -15.75
C LEU A 148 -7.70 17.77 -16.08
N ALA A 149 -8.59 18.40 -15.33
CA ALA A 149 -10.01 18.13 -15.35
C ALA A 149 -10.63 18.32 -16.74
N GLY A 150 -10.87 17.21 -17.41
CA GLY A 150 -11.99 17.13 -18.34
C GLY A 150 -13.30 17.04 -17.55
N PRO A 151 -14.47 17.25 -18.16
CA PRO A 151 -15.74 17.23 -17.46
C PRO A 151 -15.85 15.90 -16.70
N HIS A 152 -15.80 15.97 -15.38
CA HIS A 152 -15.88 14.82 -14.50
C HIS A 152 -17.13 14.03 -14.86
N ARG A 153 -16.95 12.82 -15.40
CA ARG A 153 -18.02 11.83 -15.33
C ARG A 153 -18.34 11.70 -13.85
N ARG A 154 -19.52 12.15 -13.46
CA ARG A 154 -20.04 11.95 -12.10
C ARG A 154 -19.74 10.51 -11.72
N ALA A 155 -19.06 10.30 -10.60
CA ALA A 155 -18.83 8.97 -10.06
C ALA A 155 -20.17 8.24 -10.11
N ARG A 156 -20.24 7.11 -10.81
CA ARG A 156 -21.47 6.30 -10.84
C ARG A 156 -21.79 5.99 -9.39
N ASP A 157 -22.99 6.37 -8.98
CA ASP A 157 -23.49 6.01 -7.66
C ASP A 157 -23.50 4.47 -7.57
N TRP A 158 -22.45 3.90 -7.01
CA TRP A 158 -22.29 2.46 -6.83
C TRP A 158 -23.40 1.86 -5.93
N ARG A 159 -24.16 2.71 -5.22
CA ARG A 159 -25.31 2.32 -4.40
C ARG A 159 -26.55 1.98 -5.23
N ARG A 160 -26.57 2.35 -6.51
CA ARG A 160 -27.62 1.93 -7.43
C ARG A 160 -27.13 0.73 -8.22
N PRO A 161 -27.67 -0.49 -8.00
CA PRO A 161 -27.45 -1.60 -8.90
C PRO A 161 -27.90 -1.21 -10.31
N PRO A 162 -27.19 -1.65 -11.37
CA PRO A 162 -27.64 -1.39 -12.73
C PRO A 162 -29.06 -1.93 -12.91
N PRO A 163 -29.95 -1.20 -13.59
CA PRO A 163 -31.25 -1.74 -13.94
C PRO A 163 -31.04 -2.86 -14.97
N GLY A 164 -31.44 -4.07 -14.64
CA GLY A 164 -31.53 -5.08 -15.66
C GLY A 164 -31.04 -6.47 -15.29
N ASP A 165 -31.95 -7.41 -15.45
CA ASP A 165 -31.81 -8.82 -15.79
C ASP A 165 -31.01 -9.74 -14.86
N TYR A 166 -31.51 -9.92 -13.65
CA TYR A 166 -31.38 -11.23 -13.02
C TYR A 166 -32.44 -12.16 -13.60
N ARG A 167 -32.22 -12.76 -14.77
CA ARG A 167 -32.97 -13.92 -15.20
C ARG A 167 -32.62 -15.06 -14.25
N ARG A 168 -33.66 -15.50 -13.50
CA ARG A 168 -33.58 -16.70 -12.68
C ARG A 168 -33.38 -17.88 -13.63
N GLY A 169 -32.31 -18.62 -13.46
CA GLY A 169 -32.09 -19.95 -13.98
C GLY A 169 -31.82 -20.85 -12.78
#